data_de2487df6db063a5887a9aeba81692b4
#
_entry.id   de2487df6db063a5887a9aeba81692b4
#
_cell.length_a   1.000
_cell.length_b   1.000
_cell.length_c   1.000
_cell.angle_alpha   90.00
_cell.angle_beta   90.00
_cell.angle_gamma   90.00
#
_symmetry.space_group_name_H-M   'P 1'
#
loop_
_entity.id
_entity.type
_entity.pdbx_description
1 polymer ?
#
loop_
_entity_poly.entity_id
_entity_poly.type
_entity_poly.pdbx_seq_one_letter_code
_entity_poly.pdbx_strand_id
1 'polypeptide(L)'
;VRRSRTRLSGVGRGAGLLGVAAAVAGALLGWVELAAGGAAALVALLVAVTMTWGRLPHAVRLDLADRRVRVGERAFGGVVVGAPGARRTRAVRLELEVGAGRAELDVPALAAGAVHEELFAVPTDRRAVVTVGPVRAVRGDPLGLAVRRAVTTGSEELYVHPRVVLLTGADAGLLRDLEGGATRDLSDADLAFHA
;
A
#
# COMPACT_ATOMS: atom_id res chain seq x y z
N VAL A 1 17.34 -1.44 2.59
CA VAL A 1 16.65 -1.47 3.89
C VAL A 1 16.30 -0.03 4.27
N ARG A 2 15.06 0.42 3.97
CA ARG A 2 14.60 1.76 4.35
C ARG A 2 14.27 1.79 5.84
N ARG A 3 14.65 2.90 6.49
CA ARG A 3 14.57 3.11 7.95
C ARG A 3 13.19 2.76 8.52
N SER A 4 13.12 1.72 9.32
CA SER A 4 11.96 1.45 10.16
C SER A 4 11.96 2.39 11.36
N ARG A 5 10.84 3.04 11.63
CA ARG A 5 10.68 3.89 12.81
C ARG A 5 9.58 3.33 13.70
N THR A 6 9.91 3.06 14.95
CA THR A 6 8.91 2.82 15.99
C THR A 6 8.38 4.17 16.44
N ARG A 7 7.07 4.31 16.51
CA ARG A 7 6.38 5.50 17.00
C ARG A 7 5.37 5.10 18.07
N LEU A 8 5.31 5.85 19.12
CA LEU A 8 4.19 5.74 20.05
C LEU A 8 2.92 6.24 19.37
N SER A 9 1.83 5.50 19.56
CA SER A 9 0.50 5.91 19.13
C SER A 9 0.03 7.14 19.95
N GLY A 10 -1.10 7.74 19.59
CA GLY A 10 -1.73 8.78 20.42
C GLY A 10 -2.02 8.27 21.83
N VAL A 11 -2.57 7.06 21.91
CA VAL A 11 -2.84 6.39 23.20
C VAL A 11 -1.56 6.12 23.97
N GLY A 12 -0.51 5.62 23.32
CA GLY A 12 0.79 5.38 23.97
C GLY A 12 1.44 6.64 24.53
N ARG A 13 1.34 7.77 23.81
CA ARG A 13 1.83 9.06 24.31
C ARG A 13 1.03 9.54 25.52
N GLY A 14 -0.31 9.44 25.45
CA GLY A 14 -1.19 9.78 26.57
C GLY A 14 -0.91 8.90 27.77
N ALA A 15 -0.83 7.59 27.61
CA ALA A 15 -0.51 6.64 28.67
C ALA A 15 0.86 6.92 29.30
N GLY A 16 1.87 7.29 28.49
CA GLY A 16 3.19 7.66 28.99
C GLY A 16 3.16 8.92 29.85
N LEU A 17 2.51 9.98 29.36
CA LEU A 17 2.38 11.24 30.08
C LEU A 17 1.61 11.06 31.40
N LEU A 18 0.47 10.39 31.35
CA LEU A 18 -0.34 10.11 32.54
C LEU A 18 0.40 9.20 33.52
N GLY A 19 1.11 8.18 33.02
CA GLY A 19 1.91 7.29 33.85
C GLY A 19 3.01 8.02 34.59
N VAL A 20 3.73 8.92 33.92
CA VAL A 20 4.76 9.76 34.61
C VAL A 20 4.11 10.69 35.61
N ALA A 21 3.02 11.39 35.22
CA ALA A 21 2.34 12.30 36.12
C ALA A 21 1.81 11.58 37.39
N ALA A 22 1.20 10.42 37.24
CA ALA A 22 0.69 9.61 38.35
C ALA A 22 1.82 9.11 39.24
N ALA A 23 2.93 8.61 38.65
CA ALA A 23 4.07 8.14 39.45
C ALA A 23 4.71 9.27 40.28
N VAL A 24 4.92 10.45 39.65
CA VAL A 24 5.49 11.60 40.33
C VAL A 24 4.54 12.16 41.41
N ALA A 25 3.26 12.36 41.09
CA ALA A 25 2.28 12.87 42.05
C ALA A 25 2.10 11.91 43.22
N GLY A 26 2.03 10.60 42.97
CA GLY A 26 1.94 9.59 44.00
C GLY A 26 3.15 9.60 44.93
N ALA A 27 4.35 9.73 44.36
CA ALA A 27 5.58 9.83 45.16
C ALA A 27 5.64 11.11 46.02
N LEU A 28 5.23 12.26 45.45
CA LEU A 28 5.25 13.54 46.17
C LEU A 28 4.18 13.63 47.25
N LEU A 29 2.99 13.04 47.03
CA LEU A 29 1.86 13.06 47.97
C LEU A 29 1.89 11.88 48.95
N GLY A 30 2.87 10.97 48.85
CA GLY A 30 2.92 9.75 49.67
C GLY A 30 1.80 8.75 49.34
N TRP A 31 1.17 8.85 48.17
CA TRP A 31 0.08 8.00 47.72
C TRP A 31 0.61 6.82 46.91
N VAL A 32 0.85 5.71 47.61
CA VAL A 32 1.54 4.51 47.09
C VAL A 32 0.77 3.88 45.93
N GLU A 33 -0.56 3.82 46.01
CA GLU A 33 -1.39 3.22 44.95
C GLU A 33 -1.31 4.01 43.65
N LEU A 34 -1.28 5.33 43.70
CA LEU A 34 -1.15 6.20 42.56
C LEU A 34 0.26 6.08 41.94
N ALA A 35 1.29 6.02 42.77
CA ALA A 35 2.67 5.80 42.30
C ALA A 35 2.84 4.43 41.63
N ALA A 36 2.27 3.38 42.25
CA ALA A 36 2.30 2.03 41.70
C ALA A 36 1.54 1.92 40.36
N GLY A 37 0.35 2.54 40.25
CA GLY A 37 -0.42 2.62 39.02
C GLY A 37 0.33 3.32 37.90
N GLY A 38 0.99 4.45 38.19
CA GLY A 38 1.85 5.16 37.25
C GLY A 38 3.04 4.32 36.78
N ALA A 39 3.73 3.65 37.69
CA ALA A 39 4.84 2.75 37.39
C ALA A 39 4.38 1.57 36.50
N ALA A 40 3.24 0.96 36.83
CA ALA A 40 2.67 -0.13 36.01
C ALA A 40 2.35 0.32 34.59
N ALA A 41 1.79 1.52 34.40
CA ALA A 41 1.56 2.07 33.05
C ALA A 41 2.85 2.27 32.25
N LEU A 42 3.91 2.74 32.91
CA LEU A 42 5.23 2.92 32.26
C LEU A 42 5.88 1.57 31.89
N VAL A 43 5.75 0.56 32.76
CA VAL A 43 6.20 -0.81 32.46
C VAL A 43 5.42 -1.37 31.28
N ALA A 44 4.09 -1.23 31.24
CA ALA A 44 3.28 -1.66 30.10
C ALA A 44 3.72 -0.98 28.80
N LEU A 45 4.02 0.32 28.83
CA LEU A 45 4.52 1.06 27.69
C LEU A 45 5.90 0.54 27.23
N LEU A 46 6.80 0.26 28.17
CA LEU A 46 8.11 -0.32 27.87
C LEU A 46 7.97 -1.69 27.21
N VAL A 47 7.08 -2.56 27.74
CA VAL A 47 6.78 -3.87 27.15
C VAL A 47 6.20 -3.70 25.75
N ALA A 48 5.25 -2.78 25.53
CA ALA A 48 4.68 -2.50 24.22
C ALA A 48 5.77 -2.10 23.19
N VAL A 49 6.68 -1.21 23.58
CA VAL A 49 7.81 -0.79 22.73
C VAL A 49 8.73 -1.99 22.43
N THR A 50 9.07 -2.81 23.40
CA THR A 50 9.93 -3.99 23.20
C THR A 50 9.26 -5.03 22.31
N MET A 51 7.94 -5.20 22.38
CA MET A 51 7.17 -6.09 21.50
C MET A 51 7.18 -5.64 20.03
N THR A 52 7.23 -4.32 19.81
CA THR A 52 7.37 -3.78 18.43
C THR A 52 8.80 -3.85 17.91
N TRP A 53 9.80 -4.02 18.78
CA TRP A 53 11.18 -4.20 18.36
C TRP A 53 11.38 -5.58 17.71
N GLY A 54 12.41 -5.67 16.94
CA GLY A 54 12.77 -6.88 16.21
C GLY A 54 12.86 -6.61 14.71
N ARG A 55 13.54 -7.48 14.01
CA ARG A 55 13.64 -7.42 12.56
C ARG A 55 12.29 -7.81 11.96
N LEU A 56 11.91 -7.10 10.91
CA LEU A 56 10.86 -7.55 10.00
C LEU A 56 11.55 -8.39 8.92
N PRO A 57 11.74 -9.70 9.14
CA PRO A 57 12.59 -10.54 8.30
C PRO A 57 11.84 -11.04 7.07
N HIS A 58 10.97 -10.22 6.50
CA HIS A 58 10.16 -10.60 5.37
C HIS A 58 10.78 -10.07 4.09
N ALA A 59 11.00 -10.97 3.12
CA ALA A 59 11.19 -10.59 1.75
C ALA A 59 9.80 -10.35 1.16
N VAL A 60 9.43 -9.11 0.91
CA VAL A 60 8.15 -8.76 0.30
C VAL A 60 8.39 -8.37 -1.14
N ARG A 61 7.66 -8.98 -2.05
CA ARG A 61 7.61 -8.63 -3.47
C ARG A 61 6.18 -8.27 -3.83
N LEU A 62 6.03 -7.21 -4.59
CA LEU A 62 4.80 -6.83 -5.26
C LEU A 62 4.91 -7.34 -6.69
N ASP A 63 3.91 -8.05 -7.16
CA ASP A 63 3.83 -8.55 -8.52
C ASP A 63 2.46 -8.19 -9.10
N LEU A 64 2.46 -7.60 -10.29
CA LEU A 64 1.25 -7.31 -11.04
C LEU A 64 1.19 -8.30 -12.20
N ALA A 65 0.09 -9.06 -12.28
CA ALA A 65 -0.12 -10.02 -13.36
C ALA A 65 -0.03 -9.35 -14.73
N ASP A 66 -0.65 -8.17 -14.85
CA ASP A 66 -0.61 -7.34 -16.04
C ASP A 66 -0.31 -5.89 -15.67
N ARG A 67 0.53 -5.24 -16.45
CA ARG A 67 0.81 -3.80 -16.28
C ARG A 67 -0.09 -2.91 -17.15
N ARG A 68 -0.85 -3.51 -18.05
CA ARG A 68 -1.76 -2.83 -18.96
C ARG A 68 -3.05 -3.61 -19.10
N VAL A 69 -4.14 -2.98 -18.76
CA VAL A 69 -5.49 -3.55 -18.83
C VAL A 69 -6.44 -2.56 -19.49
N ARG A 70 -7.57 -3.04 -19.99
CA ARG A 70 -8.63 -2.17 -20.51
C ARG A 70 -9.62 -1.82 -19.41
N VAL A 71 -10.28 -0.69 -19.55
CA VAL A 71 -11.37 -0.29 -18.64
C VAL A 71 -12.41 -1.41 -18.53
N GLY A 72 -12.69 -1.81 -17.29
CA GLY A 72 -13.65 -2.88 -16.96
C GLY A 72 -13.08 -4.30 -17.03
N GLU A 73 -11.83 -4.50 -17.43
CA GLU A 73 -11.14 -5.79 -17.28
C GLU A 73 -10.67 -5.96 -15.83
N ARG A 74 -10.68 -7.19 -15.34
CA ARG A 74 -10.18 -7.48 -13.98
C ARG A 74 -8.67 -7.44 -13.99
N ALA A 75 -8.09 -6.60 -13.14
CA ALA A 75 -6.67 -6.56 -12.87
C ALA A 75 -6.39 -7.12 -11.48
N PHE A 76 -5.44 -8.02 -11.40
CA PHE A 76 -5.01 -8.64 -10.15
C PHE A 76 -3.53 -8.38 -9.91
N GLY A 77 -3.20 -8.18 -8.66
CA GLY A 77 -1.83 -8.18 -8.19
C GLY A 77 -1.66 -9.15 -7.04
N GLY A 78 -0.43 -9.58 -6.82
CA GLY A 78 -0.03 -10.43 -5.71
C GLY A 78 1.02 -9.75 -4.83
N VAL A 79 0.91 -9.96 -3.53
CA VAL A 79 1.97 -9.64 -2.57
C VAL A 79 2.55 -10.96 -2.08
N VAL A 80 3.77 -11.24 -2.49
CA VAL A 80 4.49 -12.44 -2.08
C VAL A 80 5.37 -12.10 -0.88
N VAL A 81 5.16 -12.80 0.22
CA VAL A 81 5.88 -12.60 1.48
C VAL A 81 6.66 -13.86 1.82
N GLY A 82 7.97 -13.75 1.82
CA GLY A 82 8.87 -14.85 2.16
C GLY A 82 9.51 -14.68 3.54
N ALA A 83 9.81 -15.80 4.18
CA ALA A 83 10.60 -15.90 5.40
C ALA A 83 12.00 -16.45 5.08
N PRO A 84 12.93 -15.63 4.55
CA PRO A 84 14.21 -16.12 4.01
C PRO A 84 15.21 -16.58 5.08
N GLY A 85 14.89 -16.43 6.35
CA GLY A 85 15.77 -16.81 7.46
C GLY A 85 15.52 -18.23 7.99
N ALA A 86 16.41 -18.71 8.84
CA ALA A 86 16.30 -20.00 9.52
C ALA A 86 15.31 -20.00 10.69
N ARG A 87 14.65 -18.90 10.98
CA ARG A 87 13.71 -18.75 12.10
C ARG A 87 12.31 -18.41 11.62
N ARG A 88 11.33 -18.91 12.35
CA ARG A 88 9.93 -18.55 12.17
C ARG A 88 9.73 -17.03 12.30
N THR A 89 8.95 -16.45 11.38
CA THR A 89 8.54 -15.05 11.47
C THR A 89 7.30 -14.92 12.36
N ARG A 90 7.04 -13.72 12.82
CA ARG A 90 5.78 -13.39 13.52
C ARG A 90 4.77 -12.89 12.50
N ALA A 91 3.48 -13.00 12.83
CA ALA A 91 2.43 -12.37 12.05
C ALA A 91 2.69 -10.87 11.87
N VAL A 92 2.35 -10.36 10.70
CA VAL A 92 2.55 -8.96 10.33
C VAL A 92 1.38 -8.49 9.47
N ARG A 93 0.94 -7.26 9.68
CA ARG A 93 -0.01 -6.61 8.79
C ARG A 93 0.75 -5.83 7.73
N LEU A 94 0.32 -5.98 6.48
CA LEU A 94 0.83 -5.20 5.36
C LEU A 94 -0.23 -4.18 4.96
N GLU A 95 0.19 -2.94 4.83
CA GLU A 95 -0.60 -1.86 4.23
C GLU A 95 -0.11 -1.67 2.79
N LEU A 96 -1.00 -1.79 1.82
CA LEU A 96 -0.75 -1.59 0.40
C LEU A 96 -1.57 -0.40 -0.09
N GLU A 97 -0.93 0.60 -0.66
CA GLU A 97 -1.61 1.69 -1.34
C GLU A 97 -1.98 1.26 -2.76
N VAL A 98 -3.25 1.43 -3.15
CA VAL A 98 -3.76 1.11 -4.49
C VAL A 98 -4.54 2.30 -5.00
N GLY A 99 -3.93 3.10 -5.86
CA GLY A 99 -4.48 4.36 -6.33
C GLY A 99 -4.78 5.31 -5.17
N ALA A 100 -6.05 5.68 -4.98
CA ALA A 100 -6.50 6.52 -3.87
C ALA A 100 -6.91 5.70 -2.63
N GLY A 101 -6.98 4.37 -2.75
CA GLY A 101 -7.39 3.47 -1.68
C GLY A 101 -6.20 2.83 -0.95
N ARG A 102 -6.53 2.09 0.09
CA ARG A 102 -5.58 1.29 0.87
C ARG A 102 -6.16 -0.08 1.10
N ALA A 103 -5.37 -1.12 0.85
CA ALA A 103 -5.67 -2.49 1.21
C ALA A 103 -4.84 -2.89 2.45
N GLU A 104 -5.44 -3.64 3.35
CA GLU A 104 -4.78 -4.24 4.50
C GLU A 104 -4.76 -5.76 4.31
N LEU A 105 -3.59 -6.35 4.41
CA LEU A 105 -3.35 -7.77 4.22
C LEU A 105 -2.73 -8.33 5.49
N ASP A 106 -3.36 -9.33 6.09
CA ASP A 106 -2.87 -9.96 7.31
C ASP A 106 -2.05 -11.22 6.98
N VAL A 107 -0.74 -11.11 7.13
CA VAL A 107 0.19 -12.22 6.88
C VAL A 107 0.40 -13.00 8.17
N PRO A 108 0.12 -14.31 8.18
CA PRO A 108 0.30 -15.16 9.35
C PRO A 108 1.80 -15.32 9.70
N ALA A 109 2.06 -15.94 10.82
CA ALA A 109 3.43 -16.33 11.19
C ALA A 109 3.93 -17.45 10.26
N LEU A 110 5.01 -17.18 9.52
CA LEU A 110 5.58 -18.13 8.56
C LEU A 110 6.69 -18.96 9.19
N ALA A 111 6.74 -20.23 8.84
CA ALA A 111 7.88 -21.09 9.13
C ALA A 111 9.13 -20.61 8.36
N ALA A 112 10.30 -21.06 8.79
CA ALA A 112 11.55 -20.76 8.07
C ALA A 112 11.48 -21.26 6.63
N GLY A 113 11.81 -20.40 5.68
CA GLY A 113 11.76 -20.70 4.25
C GLY A 113 10.35 -20.72 3.62
N ALA A 114 9.28 -20.57 4.42
CA ALA A 114 7.92 -20.55 3.89
C ALA A 114 7.64 -19.24 3.14
N VAL A 115 6.74 -19.35 2.17
CA VAL A 115 6.23 -18.25 1.35
C VAL A 115 4.72 -18.19 1.53
N HIS A 116 4.19 -16.99 1.62
CA HIS A 116 2.77 -16.69 1.64
C HIS A 116 2.46 -15.68 0.55
N GLU A 117 1.41 -15.95 -0.20
CA GLU A 117 0.95 -15.07 -1.27
C GLU A 117 -0.46 -14.61 -0.97
N GLU A 118 -0.68 -13.32 -1.11
CA GLU A 118 -1.99 -12.68 -0.95
C GLU A 118 -2.33 -11.95 -2.23
N LEU A 119 -3.51 -12.21 -2.78
CA LEU A 119 -3.99 -11.60 -4.01
C LEU A 119 -4.92 -10.42 -3.69
N PHE A 120 -4.81 -9.38 -4.49
CA PHE A 120 -5.70 -8.22 -4.42
C PHE A 120 -6.16 -7.81 -5.82
N ALA A 121 -7.33 -7.19 -5.88
CA ALA A 121 -7.86 -6.63 -7.12
C ALA A 121 -7.55 -5.14 -7.21
N VAL A 122 -7.22 -4.67 -8.41
CA VAL A 122 -7.03 -3.25 -8.70
C VAL A 122 -8.27 -2.73 -9.42
N PRO A 123 -8.88 -1.61 -8.99
CA PRO A 123 -10.03 -1.02 -9.66
C PRO A 123 -9.64 -0.48 -11.04
N THR A 124 -10.41 -0.85 -12.06
CA THR A 124 -10.19 -0.50 -13.47
C THR A 124 -11.40 0.17 -14.11
N ASP A 125 -12.26 0.80 -13.31
CA ASP A 125 -13.55 1.34 -13.76
C ASP A 125 -13.42 2.52 -14.74
N ARG A 126 -12.28 3.17 -14.74
CA ARG A 126 -11.99 4.33 -15.59
C ARG A 126 -10.57 4.31 -16.10
N ARG A 127 -10.33 4.99 -17.23
CA ARG A 127 -8.98 5.25 -17.72
C ARG A 127 -8.17 5.99 -16.66
N ALA A 128 -7.07 5.39 -16.25
CA ALA A 128 -6.16 5.96 -15.24
C ALA A 128 -4.79 5.29 -15.31
N VAL A 129 -3.81 5.94 -14.70
CA VAL A 129 -2.59 5.28 -14.24
C VAL A 129 -2.77 5.05 -12.75
N VAL A 130 -2.88 3.79 -12.35
CA VAL A 130 -3.08 3.40 -10.96
C VAL A 130 -1.73 3.03 -10.37
N THR A 131 -1.27 3.82 -9.40
CA THR A 131 -0.06 3.50 -8.65
C THR A 131 -0.41 2.46 -7.59
N VAL A 132 0.29 1.34 -7.60
CA VAL A 132 0.17 0.24 -6.64
C VAL A 132 1.43 0.19 -5.80
N GLY A 133 1.30 0.27 -4.49
CA GLY A 133 2.42 0.38 -3.56
C GLY A 133 2.71 1.83 -3.12
N PRO A 134 3.67 2.01 -2.25
CA PRO A 134 4.56 0.99 -1.66
C PRO A 134 3.84 0.08 -0.65
N VAL A 135 4.34 -1.15 -0.51
CA VAL A 135 3.89 -2.04 0.58
C VAL A 135 4.61 -1.64 1.87
N ARG A 136 3.84 -1.43 2.93
CA ARG A 136 4.35 -1.13 4.26
C ARG A 136 4.02 -2.26 5.23
N ALA A 137 5.03 -2.80 5.88
CA ALA A 137 4.82 -3.72 6.98
C ALA A 137 4.54 -2.93 8.27
N VAL A 138 3.46 -3.27 8.93
CA VAL A 138 2.99 -2.63 10.17
C VAL A 138 2.98 -3.66 11.29
N ARG A 139 3.65 -3.35 12.37
CA ARG A 139 3.63 -4.14 13.61
C ARG A 139 3.21 -3.24 14.76
N GLY A 140 2.13 -3.59 15.41
CA GLY A 140 1.68 -2.99 16.66
C GLY A 140 1.86 -3.94 17.83
N ASP A 141 1.75 -3.40 19.05
CA ASP A 141 1.53 -4.17 20.28
C ASP A 141 0.02 -4.42 20.48
N PRO A 142 -0.36 -5.42 21.28
CA PRO A 142 -1.78 -5.75 21.53
C PRO A 142 -2.60 -4.62 22.14
N LEU A 143 -1.97 -3.71 22.87
CA LEU A 143 -2.63 -2.57 23.52
C LEU A 143 -2.67 -1.33 22.62
N GLY A 144 -2.06 -1.37 21.43
CA GLY A 144 -2.03 -0.25 20.51
C GLY A 144 -1.22 0.96 20.99
N LEU A 145 -0.31 0.79 21.94
CA LEU A 145 0.52 1.86 22.51
C LEU A 145 1.68 2.24 21.60
N ALA A 146 2.23 1.27 20.87
CA ALA A 146 3.36 1.46 19.97
C ALA A 146 3.10 0.81 18.61
N VAL A 147 3.53 1.48 17.53
CA VAL A 147 3.42 0.98 16.16
C VAL A 147 4.76 1.18 15.46
N ARG A 148 5.19 0.15 14.77
CA ARG A 148 6.36 0.19 13.88
C ARG A 148 5.92 0.01 12.44
N ARG A 149 6.34 0.93 11.59
CA ARG A 149 6.12 0.86 10.14
C ARG A 149 7.45 0.79 9.41
N ALA A 150 7.51 -0.07 8.42
CA ALA A 150 8.66 -0.18 7.54
C ALA A 150 8.18 -0.29 6.09
N VAL A 151 8.75 0.50 5.19
CA VAL A 151 8.52 0.35 3.75
C VAL A 151 9.33 -0.84 3.26
N THR A 152 8.66 -1.80 2.63
CA THR A 152 9.26 -3.08 2.20
C THR A 152 9.50 -3.14 0.70
N THR A 153 8.63 -2.50 -0.12
CA THR A 153 8.78 -2.47 -1.58
C THR A 153 8.67 -1.06 -2.14
N GLY A 154 9.02 -0.89 -3.42
CA GLY A 154 8.66 0.28 -4.21
C GLY A 154 7.19 0.28 -4.63
N SER A 155 6.82 1.23 -5.46
CA SER A 155 5.53 1.31 -6.14
C SER A 155 5.67 0.85 -7.58
N GLU A 156 4.61 0.26 -8.13
CA GLU A 156 4.47 -0.09 -9.54
C GLU A 156 3.27 0.63 -10.15
N GLU A 157 3.26 0.79 -11.46
CA GLU A 157 2.19 1.48 -12.17
C GLU A 157 1.41 0.50 -13.04
N LEU A 158 0.08 0.54 -12.91
CA LEU A 158 -0.87 -0.15 -13.76
C LEU A 158 -1.54 0.86 -14.69
N TYR A 159 -1.44 0.63 -15.98
CA TYR A 159 -2.05 1.48 -17.01
C TYR A 159 -3.41 0.93 -17.43
N VAL A 160 -4.47 1.65 -17.11
CA VAL A 160 -5.84 1.33 -17.52
C VAL A 160 -6.16 2.10 -18.81
N HIS A 161 -6.21 1.37 -19.93
CA HIS A 161 -6.49 1.92 -21.26
C HIS A 161 -8.00 1.99 -21.54
N PRO A 162 -8.45 2.95 -22.36
CA PRO A 162 -9.84 2.98 -22.79
C PRO A 162 -10.16 1.76 -23.67
N ARG A 163 -11.45 1.41 -23.73
CA ARG A 163 -11.92 0.45 -24.72
C ARG A 163 -11.84 1.07 -26.11
N VAL A 164 -11.13 0.45 -26.99
CA VAL A 164 -11.10 0.80 -28.42
C VAL A 164 -12.15 -0.07 -29.11
N VAL A 165 -13.16 0.54 -29.68
CA VAL A 165 -14.11 -0.14 -30.54
C VAL A 165 -13.53 -0.06 -31.96
N LEU A 166 -13.28 -1.23 -32.55
CA LEU A 166 -12.93 -1.27 -33.97
C LEU A 166 -14.19 -0.88 -34.74
N LEU A 167 -14.15 0.27 -35.39
CA LEU A 167 -15.17 0.66 -36.33
C LEU A 167 -15.00 -0.19 -37.61
N THR A 168 -15.68 -1.33 -37.65
CA THR A 168 -15.83 -2.12 -38.86
C THR A 168 -16.79 -1.37 -39.77
N GLY A 169 -16.29 -0.82 -40.87
CA GLY A 169 -17.12 -0.15 -41.87
C GLY A 169 -16.91 1.36 -41.99
N ALA A 170 -15.80 1.89 -41.48
CA ALA A 170 -15.30 3.13 -42.07
C ALA A 170 -14.78 2.80 -43.47
N ASP A 171 -15.68 2.85 -44.43
CA ASP A 171 -15.27 2.98 -45.83
C ASP A 171 -14.33 4.18 -45.86
N ALA A 172 -13.04 3.88 -46.05
CA ALA A 172 -12.04 4.89 -46.28
C ALA A 172 -12.46 5.60 -47.59
N GLY A 173 -13.00 6.81 -47.45
CA GLY A 173 -13.21 7.60 -48.62
C GLY A 173 -14.47 8.42 -48.77
N LEU A 174 -15.29 8.60 -47.74
CA LEU A 174 -16.31 9.67 -47.76
C LEU A 174 -15.97 10.74 -46.73
N LEU A 175 -14.92 11.50 -46.98
CA LEU A 175 -14.82 12.85 -46.44
C LEU A 175 -15.97 13.66 -47.04
N ARG A 176 -17.08 13.74 -46.35
CA ARG A 176 -18.09 14.76 -46.62
C ARG A 176 -17.44 16.08 -46.22
N ASP A 177 -17.10 16.85 -47.25
CA ASP A 177 -16.78 18.26 -47.05
C ASP A 177 -17.94 18.93 -46.32
N LEU A 178 -17.64 19.66 -45.27
CA LEU A 178 -18.62 20.40 -44.44
C LEU A 178 -19.39 21.45 -45.28
N GLU A 179 -18.99 21.71 -46.50
CA GLU A 179 -19.64 22.63 -47.46
C GLU A 179 -20.55 21.93 -48.48
N GLY A 180 -20.80 20.64 -48.36
CA GLY A 180 -21.89 19.96 -49.07
C GLY A 180 -21.60 19.46 -50.47
N GLY A 181 -20.38 19.47 -50.95
CA GLY A 181 -19.95 18.88 -52.22
C GLY A 181 -19.23 17.56 -52.05
N ALA A 182 -19.70 16.47 -52.69
CA ALA A 182 -18.93 15.27 -52.81
C ALA A 182 -17.90 15.44 -53.93
N THR A 183 -16.67 15.76 -53.59
CA THR A 183 -15.59 15.78 -54.59
C THR A 183 -15.03 14.36 -54.76
N ARG A 184 -15.14 13.81 -55.95
CA ARG A 184 -14.65 12.49 -56.38
C ARG A 184 -13.23 12.53 -56.91
N ASP A 185 -12.57 13.66 -56.84
CA ASP A 185 -11.22 13.80 -57.37
C ASP A 185 -10.21 13.90 -56.23
N LEU A 186 -9.58 12.79 -55.91
CA LEU A 186 -8.24 12.77 -55.37
C LEU A 186 -7.31 13.14 -56.52
N SER A 187 -7.05 14.42 -56.74
CA SER A 187 -6.05 14.85 -57.69
C SER A 187 -4.67 14.56 -57.12
N ASP A 188 -3.77 14.05 -57.97
CA ASP A 188 -2.35 13.84 -57.65
C ASP A 188 -1.64 15.11 -57.18
N ALA A 189 -2.31 16.25 -57.19
CA ALA A 189 -1.81 17.52 -56.69
C ALA A 189 -1.80 17.65 -55.16
N ASP A 190 -2.57 16.82 -54.41
CA ASP A 190 -2.58 16.86 -52.94
C ASP A 190 -1.34 16.21 -52.31
N LEU A 191 -0.45 15.60 -53.09
CA LEU A 191 0.82 15.06 -52.61
C LEU A 191 1.97 16.08 -52.60
N ALA A 192 1.73 17.32 -53.00
CA ALA A 192 2.77 18.34 -53.14
C ALA A 192 2.99 19.19 -51.88
N PHE A 193 2.35 18.89 -50.74
CA PHE A 193 2.46 19.70 -49.54
C PHE A 193 3.44 19.16 -48.49
N HIS A 194 4.39 18.31 -48.88
CA HIS A 194 5.49 17.92 -48.01
C HIS A 194 6.83 18.08 -48.74
N ALA A 195 7.30 19.30 -48.81
CA ALA A 195 8.70 19.68 -49.00
C ALA A 195 9.06 20.77 -47.99
#